data_56d2b87a69c2d90ec9fdc861ab548380
#
_entry.id   56d2b87a69c2d90ec9fdc861ab548380
#
_cell.length_a   1.000
_cell.length_b   1.000
_cell.length_c   1.000
_cell.angle_alpha   90.00
_cell.angle_beta   90.00
_cell.angle_gamma   90.00
#
_symmetry.space_group_name_H-M   'P 1'
#
loop_
_entity.id
_entity.type
_entity.pdbx_description
1 polymer ?
#
loop_
_entity_poly.entity_id
_entity_poly.type
_entity_poly.pdbx_seq_one_letter_code
_entity_poly.pdbx_strand_id
1 'polypeptide(L)'
;MSWDVFIFKAPPHANLIDELPKDYEPPVLAAASDVRQRLVDSFRDVDLSDPAWGHLTGPTWSIELNIGSDDPVDSIMLHVRGGSADVLTVIARIAACVGGRALDTSTGEFLSGHPAESTGWHGFRKYRDQVLCDG
;
A
#
# COMPACT_ATOMS: atom_id res chain seq x y z
N MET A 1 -6.35 15.00 0.18
CA MET A 1 -5.33 14.48 -0.74
C MET A 1 -4.84 13.12 -0.25
N SER A 2 -4.68 12.16 -1.14
CA SER A 2 -4.23 10.82 -0.78
C SER A 2 -2.99 10.44 -1.58
N TRP A 3 -2.17 9.57 -0.99
CA TRP A 3 -1.05 8.93 -1.66
C TRP A 3 -1.45 7.51 -1.97
N ASP A 4 -1.41 7.13 -3.24
CA ASP A 4 -1.89 5.84 -3.69
C ASP A 4 -0.72 4.87 -3.84
N VAL A 5 -0.85 3.72 -3.17
CA VAL A 5 0.15 2.65 -3.18
C VAL A 5 -0.54 1.37 -3.66
N PHE A 6 0.06 0.73 -4.68
CA PHE A 6 -0.51 -0.47 -5.29
C PHE A 6 0.28 -1.69 -4.85
N ILE A 7 -0.41 -2.70 -4.30
CA ILE A 7 0.22 -3.93 -3.83
C ILE A 7 -0.14 -5.06 -4.78
N PHE A 8 0.88 -5.73 -5.31
CA PHE A 8 0.71 -6.91 -6.17
C PHE A 8 1.98 -7.76 -6.12
N LYS A 9 1.90 -8.97 -6.67
CA LYS A 9 3.05 -9.87 -6.71
C LYS A 9 3.99 -9.46 -7.83
N ALA A 10 5.05 -8.74 -7.47
CA ALA A 10 6.08 -8.30 -8.42
C ALA A 10 7.37 -9.10 -8.22
N PRO A 11 8.23 -9.17 -9.25
CA PRO A 11 9.54 -9.79 -9.10
C PRO A 11 10.36 -9.14 -7.99
N PRO A 12 11.04 -9.89 -7.13
CA PRO A 12 11.75 -9.32 -5.98
C PRO A 12 12.93 -8.43 -6.36
N HIS A 13 13.45 -8.56 -7.58
CA HIS A 13 14.59 -7.77 -8.05
C HIS A 13 14.20 -6.44 -8.71
N ALA A 14 12.90 -6.24 -8.99
CA ALA A 14 12.44 -5.01 -9.64
C ALA A 14 12.46 -3.84 -8.65
N ASN A 15 13.00 -2.70 -9.06
CA ASN A 15 13.00 -1.46 -8.30
C ASN A 15 12.01 -0.44 -8.85
N LEU A 16 11.74 -0.50 -10.15
CA LEU A 16 10.82 0.40 -10.85
C LEU A 16 9.81 -0.42 -11.65
N ILE A 17 8.62 0.12 -11.81
CA ILE A 17 7.58 -0.51 -12.63
C ILE A 17 8.03 -0.69 -14.09
N ASP A 18 8.86 0.23 -14.59
CA ASP A 18 9.36 0.17 -15.96
C ASP A 18 10.28 -1.02 -16.23
N GLU A 19 10.80 -1.66 -15.18
CA GLU A 19 11.62 -2.87 -15.31
C GLU A 19 10.79 -4.10 -15.62
N LEU A 20 9.47 -4.03 -15.49
CA LEU A 20 8.58 -5.13 -15.80
C LEU A 20 8.20 -5.11 -17.29
N PRO A 21 8.01 -6.30 -17.92
CA PRO A 21 7.45 -6.34 -19.26
C PRO A 21 6.10 -5.66 -19.34
N LYS A 22 5.79 -5.04 -20.49
CA LYS A 22 4.50 -4.34 -20.67
C LYS A 22 3.30 -5.29 -20.57
N ASP A 23 3.51 -6.56 -20.89
CA ASP A 23 2.49 -7.61 -20.82
C ASP A 23 2.60 -8.45 -19.53
N TYR A 24 3.30 -7.94 -18.52
CA TYR A 24 3.43 -8.64 -17.25
C TYR A 24 2.07 -8.80 -16.58
N GLU A 25 1.72 -10.06 -16.31
CA GLU A 25 0.49 -10.40 -15.60
C GLU A 25 0.85 -10.87 -14.19
N PRO A 26 0.54 -10.08 -13.15
CA PRO A 26 0.87 -10.47 -11.78
C PRO A 26 0.15 -11.76 -11.39
N PRO A 27 0.83 -12.69 -10.73
CA PRO A 27 0.15 -13.82 -10.09
C PRO A 27 -0.81 -13.33 -9.02
N VAL A 28 -1.81 -14.14 -8.69
CA VAL A 28 -2.73 -13.81 -7.59
C VAL A 28 -1.98 -13.78 -6.26
N LEU A 29 -2.43 -12.91 -5.35
CA LEU A 29 -1.86 -12.83 -3.99
C LEU A 29 -2.34 -14.03 -3.16
N ALA A 30 -3.65 -14.21 -3.05
CA ALA A 30 -4.27 -15.31 -2.32
C ALA A 30 -5.78 -15.29 -2.54
N ALA A 31 -6.48 -16.31 -2.07
CA ALA A 31 -7.93 -16.29 -2.00
C ALA A 31 -8.40 -15.11 -1.14
N ALA A 32 -9.57 -14.56 -1.46
CA ALA A 32 -10.09 -13.37 -0.77
C ALA A 32 -10.21 -13.60 0.75
N SER A 33 -10.67 -14.78 1.17
CA SER A 33 -10.77 -15.11 2.59
C SER A 33 -9.41 -15.15 3.28
N ASP A 34 -8.37 -15.63 2.59
CA ASP A 34 -7.02 -15.68 3.13
C ASP A 34 -6.41 -14.28 3.26
N VAL A 35 -6.64 -13.42 2.26
CA VAL A 35 -6.19 -12.03 2.32
C VAL A 35 -6.79 -11.33 3.54
N ARG A 36 -8.10 -11.44 3.73
CA ARG A 36 -8.78 -10.84 4.87
C ARG A 36 -8.27 -11.40 6.20
N GLN A 37 -8.08 -12.72 6.28
CA GLN A 37 -7.58 -13.35 7.50
C GLN A 37 -6.17 -12.89 7.84
N ARG A 38 -5.29 -12.80 6.84
CA ARG A 38 -3.92 -12.30 7.04
C ARG A 38 -3.89 -10.86 7.54
N LEU A 39 -4.78 -10.01 7.02
CA LEU A 39 -4.88 -8.63 7.46
C LEU A 39 -5.36 -8.55 8.90
N VAL A 40 -6.38 -9.32 9.27
CA VAL A 40 -6.89 -9.37 10.65
C VAL A 40 -5.83 -9.88 11.62
N ASP A 41 -5.08 -10.91 11.22
CA ASP A 41 -4.04 -11.49 12.07
C ASP A 41 -2.86 -10.53 12.28
N SER A 42 -2.57 -9.68 11.29
CA SER A 42 -1.43 -8.75 11.35
C SER A 42 -1.80 -7.39 11.94
N PHE A 43 -3.06 -6.98 11.83
CA PHE A 43 -3.54 -5.67 12.26
C PHE A 43 -4.83 -5.82 13.05
N ARG A 44 -4.76 -5.69 14.38
CA ARG A 44 -5.93 -5.88 15.26
C ARG A 44 -7.04 -4.87 14.99
N ASP A 45 -6.66 -3.67 14.59
CA ASP A 45 -7.60 -2.55 14.44
C ASP A 45 -8.13 -2.40 13.02
N VAL A 46 -7.78 -3.33 12.10
CA VAL A 46 -8.29 -3.25 10.74
C VAL A 46 -9.80 -3.47 10.73
N ASP A 47 -10.50 -2.57 10.06
CA ASP A 47 -11.94 -2.65 9.88
C ASP A 47 -12.24 -3.27 8.51
N LEU A 48 -12.76 -4.49 8.51
CA LEU A 48 -13.18 -5.23 7.33
C LEU A 48 -14.69 -5.51 7.35
N SER A 49 -15.47 -4.61 7.93
CA SER A 49 -16.94 -4.68 7.90
C SER A 49 -17.46 -4.78 6.47
N ASP A 50 -16.83 -4.05 5.55
CA ASP A 50 -17.00 -4.25 4.12
C ASP A 50 -15.84 -5.13 3.64
N PRO A 51 -16.10 -6.36 3.17
CA PRO A 51 -15.01 -7.26 2.78
C PRO A 51 -14.22 -6.81 1.56
N ALA A 52 -14.78 -5.91 0.74
CA ALA A 52 -14.08 -5.37 -0.43
C ALA A 52 -13.28 -4.11 -0.12
N TRP A 53 -13.48 -3.51 1.06
CA TRP A 53 -12.94 -2.20 1.38
C TRP A 53 -12.57 -2.12 2.85
N GLY A 54 -11.27 -2.25 3.15
CA GLY A 54 -10.79 -2.21 4.52
C GLY A 54 -10.37 -0.81 4.94
N HIS A 55 -10.32 -0.59 6.24
CA HIS A 55 -9.85 0.67 6.83
C HIS A 55 -8.89 0.39 7.98
N LEU A 56 -7.79 1.14 8.01
CA LEU A 56 -6.81 1.07 9.08
C LEU A 56 -6.41 2.49 9.45
N THR A 57 -6.51 2.82 10.74
CA THR A 57 -6.25 4.18 11.23
C THR A 57 -5.16 4.16 12.28
N GLY A 58 -4.18 5.04 12.12
CA GLY A 58 -3.12 5.28 13.10
C GLY A 58 -3.26 6.66 13.73
N PRO A 59 -2.30 7.03 14.60
CA PRO A 59 -2.37 8.32 15.31
C PRO A 59 -2.35 9.55 14.38
N THR A 60 -1.61 9.45 13.26
CA THR A 60 -1.40 10.58 12.36
C THR A 60 -1.75 10.29 10.93
N TRP A 61 -2.28 9.08 10.63
CA TRP A 61 -2.54 8.63 9.27
C TRP A 61 -3.78 7.75 9.22
N SER A 62 -4.34 7.61 8.02
CA SER A 62 -5.37 6.61 7.73
C SER A 62 -5.09 5.96 6.38
N ILE A 63 -5.44 4.68 6.25
CA ILE A 63 -5.28 3.90 5.04
C ILE A 63 -6.60 3.25 4.69
N GLU A 64 -7.08 3.47 3.46
CA GLU A 64 -8.20 2.72 2.90
C GLU A 64 -7.61 1.62 2.03
N LEU A 65 -8.04 0.37 2.24
CA LEU A 65 -7.54 -0.79 1.52
C LEU A 65 -8.61 -1.25 0.53
N ASN A 66 -8.44 -0.93 -0.73
CA ASN A 66 -9.33 -1.40 -1.78
C ASN A 66 -8.91 -2.80 -2.20
N ILE A 67 -9.52 -3.80 -1.58
CA ILE A 67 -9.28 -5.22 -1.86
C ILE A 67 -10.06 -5.65 -3.11
N GLY A 68 -11.23 -5.05 -3.32
CA GLY A 68 -12.12 -5.39 -4.42
C GLY A 68 -12.97 -6.62 -4.13
N SER A 69 -13.75 -7.02 -5.13
CA SER A 69 -14.69 -8.14 -5.02
C SER A 69 -14.20 -9.40 -5.73
N ASP A 70 -13.02 -9.36 -6.33
CA ASP A 70 -12.48 -10.51 -7.05
C ASP A 70 -11.96 -11.59 -6.09
N ASP A 71 -12.10 -12.84 -6.47
CA ASP A 71 -11.59 -13.99 -5.73
C ASP A 71 -11.03 -15.00 -6.74
N PRO A 72 -9.73 -15.28 -6.75
CA PRO A 72 -8.70 -14.78 -5.82
C PRO A 72 -8.36 -13.30 -6.03
N VAL A 73 -7.75 -12.70 -5.00
CA VAL A 73 -7.30 -11.31 -5.03
C VAL A 73 -5.94 -11.23 -5.70
N ASP A 74 -5.81 -10.40 -6.72
CA ASP A 74 -4.54 -10.22 -7.44
C ASP A 74 -3.80 -8.93 -7.05
N SER A 75 -4.51 -7.95 -6.51
CA SER A 75 -3.92 -6.67 -6.14
C SER A 75 -4.76 -5.97 -5.08
N ILE A 76 -4.12 -5.06 -4.35
CA ILE A 76 -4.79 -4.20 -3.36
C ILE A 76 -4.30 -2.77 -3.60
N MET A 77 -5.22 -1.81 -3.72
CA MET A 77 -4.87 -0.39 -3.77
C MET A 77 -5.03 0.21 -2.39
N LEU A 78 -3.99 0.87 -1.91
CA LEU A 78 -4.02 1.62 -0.65
C LEU A 78 -4.16 3.10 -0.94
N HIS A 79 -5.12 3.74 -0.29
CA HIS A 79 -5.26 5.20 -0.30
C HIS A 79 -4.79 5.72 1.06
N VAL A 80 -3.62 6.33 1.10
CA VAL A 80 -2.94 6.75 2.33
C VAL A 80 -3.15 8.24 2.52
N ARG A 81 -3.64 8.63 3.69
CA ARG A 81 -3.85 10.03 4.04
C ARG A 81 -3.11 10.37 5.33
N GLY A 82 -2.50 11.55 5.37
CA GLY A 82 -1.69 11.98 6.49
C GLY A 82 -0.40 11.18 6.59
N GLY A 83 0.14 11.12 7.79
CA GLY A 83 1.23 10.20 8.07
C GLY A 83 2.52 10.83 8.51
N SER A 84 3.30 10.01 9.19
CA SER A 84 4.68 10.21 9.56
C SER A 84 5.50 9.05 8.96
N ALA A 85 6.79 8.96 9.27
CA ALA A 85 7.64 7.92 8.70
C ALA A 85 7.18 6.49 9.03
N ASP A 86 6.44 6.30 10.13
CA ASP A 86 5.92 5.00 10.54
C ASP A 86 4.87 4.44 9.58
N VAL A 87 4.19 5.27 8.78
CA VAL A 87 3.23 4.78 7.78
C VAL A 87 3.91 3.90 6.72
N LEU A 88 5.17 4.18 6.38
CA LEU A 88 5.92 3.35 5.43
C LEU A 88 6.15 1.93 5.99
N THR A 89 6.42 1.82 7.28
CA THR A 89 6.55 0.52 7.95
C THR A 89 5.23 -0.25 7.90
N VAL A 90 4.11 0.44 8.12
CA VAL A 90 2.78 -0.17 8.05
C VAL A 90 2.48 -0.67 6.64
N ILE A 91 2.76 0.14 5.62
CA ILE A 91 2.56 -0.25 4.21
C ILE A 91 3.40 -1.49 3.88
N ALA A 92 4.66 -1.52 4.31
CA ALA A 92 5.53 -2.67 4.09
C ALA A 92 4.99 -3.94 4.77
N ARG A 93 4.44 -3.80 5.98
CA ARG A 93 3.81 -4.92 6.69
C ARG A 93 2.57 -5.43 5.99
N ILE A 94 1.75 -4.53 5.44
CA ILE A 94 0.57 -4.92 4.66
C ILE A 94 1.02 -5.74 3.45
N ALA A 95 1.98 -5.24 2.68
CA ALA A 95 2.49 -5.93 1.51
C ALA A 95 3.05 -7.31 1.87
N ALA A 96 3.86 -7.38 2.92
CA ALA A 96 4.48 -8.64 3.36
C ALA A 96 3.43 -9.66 3.80
N CYS A 97 2.40 -9.24 4.53
CA CYS A 97 1.41 -10.18 5.06
C CYS A 97 0.54 -10.79 3.95
N VAL A 98 0.35 -10.10 2.84
CA VAL A 98 -0.41 -10.64 1.70
C VAL A 98 0.48 -11.25 0.62
N GLY A 99 1.80 -11.22 0.81
CA GLY A 99 2.77 -11.83 -0.11
C GLY A 99 3.01 -11.02 -1.37
N GLY A 100 2.79 -9.69 -1.32
CA GLY A 100 3.02 -8.78 -2.44
C GLY A 100 4.11 -7.77 -2.18
N ARG A 101 4.26 -6.85 -3.13
CA ARG A 101 5.18 -5.71 -3.02
C ARG A 101 4.39 -4.42 -3.23
N ALA A 102 4.77 -3.39 -2.50
CA ALA A 102 4.13 -2.08 -2.57
C ALA A 102 4.79 -1.21 -3.64
N LEU A 103 3.99 -0.65 -4.53
CA LEU A 103 4.42 0.23 -5.60
C LEU A 103 3.87 1.65 -5.35
N ASP A 104 4.75 2.64 -5.34
CA ASP A 104 4.35 4.05 -5.33
C ASP A 104 3.86 4.42 -6.73
N THR A 105 2.56 4.68 -6.89
CA THR A 105 1.97 4.96 -8.19
C THR A 105 2.38 6.33 -8.75
N SER A 106 2.87 7.24 -7.90
CA SER A 106 3.28 8.56 -8.34
C SER A 106 4.68 8.56 -8.97
N THR A 107 5.56 7.67 -8.56
CA THR A 107 6.95 7.60 -9.04
C THR A 107 7.27 6.34 -9.83
N GLY A 108 6.45 5.29 -9.68
CA GLY A 108 6.73 3.98 -10.27
C GLY A 108 7.80 3.18 -9.51
N GLU A 109 8.17 3.60 -8.31
CA GLU A 109 9.17 2.92 -7.48
C GLU A 109 8.51 1.92 -6.55
N PHE A 110 9.15 0.75 -6.37
CA PHE A 110 8.75 -0.20 -5.34
C PHE A 110 9.30 0.25 -3.99
N LEU A 111 8.44 0.22 -2.96
CA LEU A 111 8.79 0.65 -1.61
C LEU A 111 9.44 -0.49 -0.83
N SER A 112 10.50 -0.17 -0.09
CA SER A 112 11.19 -1.13 0.78
C SER A 112 10.74 -1.04 2.24
N GLY A 113 9.90 -0.05 2.57
CA GLY A 113 9.55 0.26 3.95
C GLY A 113 10.55 1.17 4.65
N HIS A 114 11.62 1.56 3.96
CA HIS A 114 12.66 2.44 4.49
C HIS A 114 12.39 3.89 4.06
N PRO A 115 12.14 4.83 5.00
CA PRO A 115 11.77 6.19 4.62
C PRO A 115 12.79 6.90 3.72
N ALA A 116 14.08 6.62 3.91
CA ALA A 116 15.16 7.26 3.16
C ALA A 116 15.17 6.86 1.68
N GLU A 117 14.52 5.77 1.30
CA GLU A 117 14.53 5.23 -0.05
C GLU A 117 13.29 5.61 -0.85
N SER A 118 12.30 6.27 -0.24
CA SER A 118 11.03 6.60 -0.89
C SER A 118 10.97 8.08 -1.27
N THR A 119 11.23 8.40 -2.53
CA THR A 119 11.13 9.77 -3.04
C THR A 119 9.68 10.23 -3.15
N GLY A 120 8.76 9.34 -3.53
CA GLY A 120 7.33 9.66 -3.61
C GLY A 120 6.75 10.04 -2.26
N TRP A 121 7.10 9.30 -1.21
CA TRP A 121 6.69 9.61 0.16
C TRP A 121 7.21 10.98 0.60
N HIS A 122 8.48 11.27 0.37
CA HIS A 122 9.08 12.54 0.74
C HIS A 122 8.42 13.71 -0.01
N GLY A 123 8.12 13.54 -1.28
CA GLY A 123 7.42 14.55 -2.07
C GLY A 123 6.01 14.81 -1.55
N PHE A 124 5.25 13.76 -1.24
CA PHE A 124 3.91 13.88 -0.68
C PHE A 124 3.95 14.59 0.68
N ARG A 125 4.86 14.18 1.56
CA ARG A 125 5.00 14.77 2.89
C ARG A 125 5.34 16.25 2.81
N LYS A 126 6.28 16.62 1.94
CA LYS A 126 6.67 18.01 1.73
C LYS A 126 5.49 18.85 1.25
N TYR A 127 4.74 18.36 0.27
CA TYR A 127 3.55 19.03 -0.25
C TYR A 127 2.50 19.21 0.85
N ARG A 128 2.25 18.16 1.61
CA ARG A 128 1.26 18.20 2.71
C ARG A 128 1.66 19.24 3.75
N ASP A 129 2.92 19.26 4.18
CA ASP A 129 3.41 20.18 5.19
C ASP A 129 3.32 21.62 4.69
N GLN A 130 3.61 21.86 3.42
CA GLN A 130 3.49 23.18 2.80
C GLN A 130 2.04 23.66 2.79
N VAL A 131 1.11 22.82 2.40
CA VAL A 131 -0.32 23.16 2.39
C VAL A 131 -0.83 23.46 3.79
N LEU A 132 -0.44 22.68 4.79
CA LEU A 132 -0.85 22.89 6.17
C LEU A 132 -0.25 24.16 6.78
N CYS A 133 0.98 24.50 6.42
CA CYS A 133 1.64 25.72 6.91
C CYS A 133 1.08 26.98 6.27
N ASP A 134 0.61 26.92 5.03
CA ASP A 134 0.03 28.05 4.31
C ASP A 134 -1.43 28.28 4.69
N GLY A 135 -2.04 27.33 5.34
CA GLY A 135 -3.42 27.43 5.80
C GLY A 135 -3.49 28.04 7.16
#